data_49fefb2fee7b2148dc816deb3bdd37c2
#
_entry.id   49fefb2fee7b2148dc816deb3bdd37c2
#
_cell.length_a   1.000
_cell.length_b   1.000
_cell.length_c   1.000
_cell.angle_alpha   90.00
_cell.angle_beta   90.00
_cell.angle_gamma   90.00
#
_symmetry.space_group_name_H-M   'P 1'
#
loop_
_entity.id
_entity.type
_entity.pdbx_description
1 polymer ?
#
loop_
_entity_poly.entity_id
_entity_poly.type
_entity_poly.pdbx_seq_one_letter_code
_entity_poly.pdbx_strand_id
1 'polypeptide(L)'
;MNQKAPQAQRTHLDVVETFSGDFEFLSSFHSHPFSWQGRVAQTAEHHYNAAKTDDPVEKARVYDQETPGRAKREGQKVTLRKGWDDHLKTDCMASIIEAKFAFGSPLAQSLLRTGEALLIEGNVWHDRYWGQCTCEKHYHWPGGNMLGRLLMARRTELRGEPAPLTRVGITGHRPQSLSPSEQEWTGQVLPALMHSLRTSHGMQVAISGFALGADTIWAQAALEQGIRLWGYIPSPDQSKRWQASERALHLELVSNASRILVHGESHDNRWFRARNEMIVRDSNVLVAVHKEGKSTGGTAAVIRKALASGKRLIRVNVTRQEVTAVTRDGDLPWAF
;
A
#
# COMPACT_ATOMS: atom_id res chain seq x y z
N MET A 1 -17.34 37.63 24.09
CA MET A 1 -17.71 36.21 24.08
C MET A 1 -17.36 35.62 22.71
N ASN A 2 -16.18 35.01 22.60
CA ASN A 2 -15.74 34.38 21.37
C ASN A 2 -16.27 32.92 21.33
N GLN A 3 -17.30 32.69 20.54
CA GLN A 3 -17.76 31.36 20.23
C GLN A 3 -16.73 30.71 19.26
N LYS A 4 -15.94 29.77 19.74
CA LYS A 4 -15.18 28.83 18.89
C LYS A 4 -16.18 28.01 18.10
N ALA A 5 -16.09 28.09 16.78
CA ALA A 5 -16.80 27.19 15.88
C ALA A 5 -16.49 25.73 16.25
N PRO A 6 -17.48 24.80 16.20
CA PRO A 6 -17.25 23.41 16.52
C PRO A 6 -16.25 22.84 15.50
N GLN A 7 -15.12 22.35 15.99
CA GLN A 7 -14.22 21.50 15.19
C GLN A 7 -15.00 20.23 14.84
N ALA A 8 -15.38 20.09 13.58
CA ALA A 8 -15.92 18.84 13.06
C ALA A 8 -14.92 17.73 13.39
N GLN A 9 -15.37 16.76 14.17
CA GLN A 9 -14.62 15.51 14.39
C GLN A 9 -14.36 14.89 13.03
N ARG A 10 -13.12 15.01 12.53
CA ARG A 10 -12.66 14.27 11.36
C ARG A 10 -12.60 12.81 11.77
N THR A 11 -13.61 12.03 11.40
CA THR A 11 -13.52 10.57 11.38
C THR A 11 -12.40 10.23 10.41
N HIS A 12 -11.24 9.85 10.92
CA HIS A 12 -10.14 9.37 10.10
C HIS A 12 -10.52 8.00 9.56
N LEU A 13 -10.97 7.95 8.31
CA LEU A 13 -11.08 6.70 7.58
C LEU A 13 -9.66 6.15 7.37
N ASP A 14 -9.40 4.96 7.86
CA ASP A 14 -8.10 4.30 7.67
C ASP A 14 -8.02 3.62 6.32
N VAL A 15 -9.14 3.12 5.82
CA VAL A 15 -9.25 2.34 4.59
C VAL A 15 -10.56 2.67 3.89
N VAL A 16 -10.48 2.93 2.60
CA VAL A 16 -11.60 2.91 1.66
C VAL A 16 -11.53 1.58 0.93
N GLU A 17 -12.40 0.63 1.26
CA GLU A 17 -12.32 -0.75 0.76
C GLU A 17 -13.03 -0.96 -0.58
N THR A 18 -13.90 -0.04 -0.99
CA THR A 18 -14.60 -0.08 -2.28
C THR A 18 -14.77 1.33 -2.84
N PHE A 19 -14.78 1.45 -4.17
CA PHE A 19 -15.02 2.72 -4.86
C PHE A 19 -16.50 2.82 -5.26
N SER A 20 -17.37 2.93 -4.25
CA SER A 20 -18.81 3.04 -4.37
C SER A 20 -19.39 4.06 -3.38
N GLY A 21 -20.64 4.48 -3.54
CA GLY A 21 -21.26 5.49 -2.68
C GLY A 21 -20.46 6.80 -2.65
N ASP A 22 -20.13 7.30 -1.47
CA ASP A 22 -19.36 8.55 -1.29
C ASP A 22 -17.96 8.51 -1.94
N PHE A 23 -17.45 7.32 -2.25
CA PHE A 23 -16.15 7.09 -2.89
C PHE A 23 -16.25 6.67 -4.36
N GLU A 24 -17.44 6.73 -4.97
CA GLU A 24 -17.63 6.38 -6.39
C GLU A 24 -16.75 7.21 -7.33
N PHE A 25 -16.44 8.45 -6.96
CA PHE A 25 -15.58 9.34 -7.75
C PHE A 25 -14.16 8.77 -7.96
N LEU A 26 -13.70 7.82 -7.14
CA LEU A 26 -12.43 7.11 -7.30
C LEU A 26 -12.47 6.07 -8.41
N SER A 27 -13.65 5.53 -8.74
CA SER A 27 -13.82 4.50 -9.77
C SER A 27 -13.54 5.04 -11.17
N SER A 28 -12.96 4.20 -12.03
CA SER A 28 -12.81 4.50 -13.47
C SER A 28 -14.16 4.60 -14.19
N PHE A 29 -15.23 4.02 -13.60
CA PHE A 29 -16.60 4.03 -14.13
C PHE A 29 -17.38 5.29 -13.75
N HIS A 30 -16.90 6.10 -12.80
CA HIS A 30 -17.60 7.31 -12.37
C HIS A 30 -17.80 8.28 -13.54
N SER A 31 -19.07 8.68 -13.74
CA SER A 31 -19.45 9.63 -14.79
C SER A 31 -19.04 11.05 -14.40
N HIS A 32 -17.98 11.52 -14.98
CA HIS A 32 -17.46 12.88 -14.86
C HIS A 32 -16.66 13.20 -16.10
N PRO A 33 -17.22 13.97 -17.06
CA PRO A 33 -16.53 14.29 -18.29
C PRO A 33 -15.24 15.07 -18.05
N PHE A 34 -14.16 14.63 -18.68
CA PHE A 34 -12.88 15.35 -18.65
C PHE A 34 -12.10 15.12 -19.94
N SER A 35 -11.15 16.01 -20.19
CA SER A 35 -10.27 15.94 -21.37
C SER A 35 -8.99 15.16 -21.05
N TRP A 36 -8.62 14.23 -21.92
CA TRP A 36 -7.33 13.56 -21.93
C TRP A 36 -6.81 13.44 -23.36
N GLN A 37 -5.56 13.85 -23.57
CA GLN A 37 -4.92 13.90 -24.90
C GLN A 37 -5.77 14.62 -25.96
N GLY A 38 -6.41 15.74 -25.57
CA GLY A 38 -7.22 16.58 -26.45
C GLY A 38 -8.64 16.03 -26.75
N ARG A 39 -9.04 14.90 -26.18
CA ARG A 39 -10.38 14.35 -26.34
C ARG A 39 -11.14 14.33 -25.01
N VAL A 40 -12.42 14.73 -25.04
CA VAL A 40 -13.33 14.64 -23.90
C VAL A 40 -14.05 13.29 -23.94
N ALA A 41 -14.14 12.61 -22.79
CA ALA A 41 -14.96 11.43 -22.62
C ALA A 41 -15.68 11.43 -21.26
N GLN A 42 -16.76 10.66 -21.16
CA GLN A 42 -17.65 10.60 -19.99
C GLN A 42 -16.99 9.99 -18.75
N THR A 43 -16.04 9.07 -18.94
CA THR A 43 -15.40 8.35 -17.82
C THR A 43 -13.94 8.00 -18.15
N ALA A 44 -13.16 7.74 -17.11
CA ALA A 44 -11.80 7.21 -17.25
C ALA A 44 -11.76 5.86 -18.00
N GLU A 45 -12.81 5.05 -17.86
CA GLU A 45 -12.92 3.75 -18.54
C GLU A 45 -12.96 3.91 -20.07
N HIS A 46 -13.65 4.94 -20.62
CA HIS A 46 -13.61 5.24 -22.05
C HIS A 46 -12.20 5.57 -22.51
N HIS A 47 -11.51 6.48 -21.83
CA HIS A 47 -10.13 6.84 -22.16
C HIS A 47 -9.20 5.64 -22.11
N TYR A 48 -9.29 4.84 -21.05
CA TYR A 48 -8.44 3.67 -20.87
C TYR A 48 -8.65 2.62 -21.95
N ASN A 49 -9.89 2.32 -22.33
CA ASN A 49 -10.17 1.32 -23.35
C ASN A 49 -9.81 1.82 -24.76
N ALA A 50 -9.99 3.10 -25.05
CA ALA A 50 -9.53 3.71 -26.31
C ALA A 50 -7.99 3.75 -26.41
N ALA A 51 -7.28 3.88 -25.27
CA ALA A 51 -5.82 3.87 -25.25
C ALA A 51 -5.19 2.53 -25.60
N LYS A 52 -5.95 1.43 -25.60
CA LYS A 52 -5.45 0.08 -25.91
C LYS A 52 -5.01 -0.10 -27.35
N THR A 53 -5.50 0.73 -28.26
CA THR A 53 -5.24 0.63 -29.69
C THR A 53 -4.63 1.91 -30.24
N ASP A 54 -3.89 1.82 -31.35
CA ASP A 54 -3.44 2.97 -32.12
C ASP A 54 -4.36 3.26 -33.33
N ASP A 55 -5.26 2.33 -33.69
CA ASP A 55 -6.21 2.49 -34.78
C ASP A 55 -7.27 3.55 -34.45
N PRO A 56 -7.38 4.63 -35.26
CA PRO A 56 -8.32 5.72 -34.99
C PRO A 56 -9.79 5.29 -35.11
N VAL A 57 -10.11 4.28 -35.94
CA VAL A 57 -11.47 3.78 -36.11
C VAL A 57 -11.89 2.98 -34.85
N GLU A 58 -10.99 2.13 -34.37
CA GLU A 58 -11.23 1.40 -33.13
C GLU A 58 -11.37 2.33 -31.90
N LYS A 59 -10.51 3.36 -31.83
CA LYS A 59 -10.63 4.41 -30.80
C LYS A 59 -11.99 5.10 -30.84
N ALA A 60 -12.44 5.50 -32.04
CA ALA A 60 -13.75 6.15 -32.17
C ALA A 60 -14.87 5.25 -31.68
N ARG A 61 -14.91 3.98 -32.10
CA ARG A 61 -15.92 3.01 -31.63
C ARG A 61 -15.98 2.87 -30.10
N VAL A 62 -14.82 2.92 -29.42
CA VAL A 62 -14.79 2.89 -27.94
C VAL A 62 -15.35 4.17 -27.35
N TYR A 63 -14.98 5.33 -27.87
CA TYR A 63 -15.46 6.62 -27.38
C TYR A 63 -16.95 6.85 -27.62
N ASP A 64 -17.52 6.28 -28.68
CA ASP A 64 -18.94 6.42 -29.07
C ASP A 64 -19.89 5.56 -28.22
N GLN A 65 -19.32 4.79 -27.26
CA GLN A 65 -20.15 3.99 -26.38
C GLN A 65 -20.82 4.86 -25.31
N GLU A 66 -22.10 4.59 -25.03
CA GLU A 66 -22.92 5.37 -24.08
C GLU A 66 -22.55 5.13 -22.60
N THR A 67 -21.95 3.96 -22.29
CA THR A 67 -21.68 3.57 -20.91
C THR A 67 -20.26 3.02 -20.74
N PRO A 68 -19.63 3.17 -19.56
CA PRO A 68 -18.28 2.62 -19.33
C PRO A 68 -18.24 1.10 -19.50
N GLY A 69 -19.32 0.40 -19.17
CA GLY A 69 -19.40 -1.06 -19.39
C GLY A 69 -19.42 -1.46 -20.86
N ARG A 70 -20.06 -0.66 -21.72
CA ARG A 70 -20.02 -0.87 -23.20
C ARG A 70 -18.64 -0.51 -23.74
N ALA A 71 -18.05 0.62 -23.30
CA ALA A 71 -16.69 1.00 -23.68
C ALA A 71 -15.67 -0.09 -23.31
N LYS A 72 -15.79 -0.69 -22.11
CA LYS A 72 -14.96 -1.82 -21.68
C LYS A 72 -15.11 -3.03 -22.60
N ARG A 73 -16.34 -3.41 -22.95
CA ARG A 73 -16.59 -4.54 -23.88
C ARG A 73 -16.06 -4.25 -25.28
N GLU A 74 -16.20 -3.03 -25.78
CA GLU A 74 -15.64 -2.65 -27.08
C GLU A 74 -14.11 -2.65 -27.05
N GLY A 75 -13.52 -2.14 -25.97
CA GLY A 75 -12.07 -2.16 -25.75
C GLY A 75 -11.45 -3.55 -25.55
N GLN A 76 -12.26 -4.62 -25.40
CA GLN A 76 -11.79 -6.02 -25.43
C GLN A 76 -11.61 -6.55 -26.86
N LYS A 77 -12.17 -5.86 -27.88
CA LYS A 77 -12.16 -6.28 -29.29
C LYS A 77 -11.09 -5.56 -30.10
N VAL A 78 -10.48 -4.53 -29.55
CA VAL A 78 -9.51 -3.70 -30.28
C VAL A 78 -8.15 -4.40 -30.43
N THR A 79 -7.43 -4.02 -31.46
CA THR A 79 -6.05 -4.44 -31.69
C THR A 79 -5.12 -3.79 -30.67
N LEU A 80 -4.51 -4.59 -29.78
CA LEU A 80 -3.67 -4.05 -28.72
C LEU A 80 -2.39 -3.42 -29.28
N ARG A 81 -2.05 -2.27 -28.74
CA ARG A 81 -0.76 -1.62 -28.94
C ARG A 81 0.39 -2.51 -28.48
N LYS A 82 1.51 -2.45 -29.19
CA LYS A 82 2.73 -3.15 -28.77
C LYS A 82 3.16 -2.69 -27.36
N GLY A 83 3.45 -3.63 -26.47
CA GLY A 83 3.88 -3.36 -25.07
C GLY A 83 2.73 -3.01 -24.13
N TRP A 84 1.46 -3.19 -24.55
CA TRP A 84 0.31 -2.86 -23.68
C TRP A 84 0.33 -3.63 -22.34
N ASP A 85 0.63 -4.92 -22.39
CA ASP A 85 0.61 -5.77 -21.20
C ASP A 85 1.87 -5.67 -20.32
N ASP A 86 2.93 -5.06 -20.80
CA ASP A 86 4.16 -4.86 -20.04
C ASP A 86 3.98 -3.75 -18.97
N HIS A 87 4.07 -2.50 -19.39
CA HIS A 87 3.94 -1.34 -18.48
C HIS A 87 2.97 -0.27 -19.03
N LEU A 88 2.72 -0.26 -20.35
CA LEU A 88 1.99 0.81 -21.03
C LEU A 88 0.56 1.01 -20.49
N LYS A 89 -0.14 -0.08 -20.13
CA LYS A 89 -1.47 0.00 -19.50
C LYS A 89 -1.46 0.77 -18.17
N THR A 90 -0.40 0.64 -17.39
CA THR A 90 -0.25 1.33 -16.11
C THR A 90 0.06 2.80 -16.33
N ASP A 91 0.97 3.10 -17.25
CA ASP A 91 1.37 4.48 -17.57
C ASP A 91 0.19 5.27 -18.17
N CYS A 92 -0.58 4.65 -19.06
CA CYS A 92 -1.81 5.24 -19.58
C CYS A 92 -2.82 5.54 -18.47
N MET A 93 -3.07 4.59 -17.55
CA MET A 93 -4.00 4.81 -16.44
C MET A 93 -3.49 5.91 -15.50
N ALA A 94 -2.19 5.97 -15.21
CA ALA A 94 -1.60 7.05 -14.40
C ALA A 94 -1.87 8.42 -15.03
N SER A 95 -1.62 8.58 -16.33
CA SER A 95 -1.89 9.81 -17.07
C SER A 95 -3.38 10.17 -17.14
N ILE A 96 -4.27 9.18 -17.25
CA ILE A 96 -5.73 9.38 -17.22
C ILE A 96 -6.17 9.85 -15.83
N ILE A 97 -5.62 9.27 -14.75
CA ILE A 97 -5.88 9.69 -13.36
C ILE A 97 -5.39 11.12 -13.13
N GLU A 98 -4.22 11.47 -13.66
CA GLU A 98 -3.71 12.84 -13.59
C GLU A 98 -4.69 13.84 -14.22
N ALA A 99 -5.23 13.52 -15.39
CA ALA A 99 -6.21 14.36 -16.08
C ALA A 99 -7.56 14.42 -15.34
N LYS A 100 -8.08 13.28 -14.86
CA LYS A 100 -9.34 13.20 -14.11
C LYS A 100 -9.27 14.00 -12.80
N PHE A 101 -8.15 13.93 -12.11
CA PHE A 101 -7.89 14.62 -10.85
C PHE A 101 -6.90 15.79 -11.10
N ALA A 102 -7.22 16.63 -12.08
CA ALA A 102 -6.40 17.79 -12.42
C ALA A 102 -6.25 18.74 -11.23
N PHE A 103 -5.08 19.37 -11.11
CA PHE A 103 -4.80 20.29 -10.02
C PHE A 103 -5.89 21.37 -9.90
N GLY A 104 -6.37 21.62 -8.67
CA GLY A 104 -7.41 22.60 -8.39
C GLY A 104 -8.84 22.15 -8.72
N SER A 105 -9.05 20.98 -9.37
CA SER A 105 -10.40 20.50 -9.71
C SER A 105 -11.19 20.03 -8.48
N PRO A 106 -12.54 20.03 -8.55
CA PRO A 106 -13.36 19.49 -7.47
C PRO A 106 -13.05 18.02 -7.13
N LEU A 107 -12.75 17.20 -8.15
CA LEU A 107 -12.35 15.80 -7.94
C LEU A 107 -10.99 15.69 -7.24
N ALA A 108 -10.01 16.53 -7.60
CA ALA A 108 -8.73 16.58 -6.90
C ALA A 108 -8.91 16.94 -5.42
N GLN A 109 -9.79 17.89 -5.10
CA GLN A 109 -10.12 18.24 -3.72
C GLN A 109 -10.81 17.07 -3.00
N SER A 110 -11.70 16.33 -3.68
CA SER A 110 -12.31 15.13 -3.11
C SER A 110 -11.28 14.04 -2.83
N LEU A 111 -10.31 13.85 -3.73
CA LEU A 111 -9.20 12.91 -3.53
C LEU A 111 -8.32 13.34 -2.34
N LEU A 112 -8.04 14.63 -2.18
CA LEU A 112 -7.32 15.16 -1.02
C LEU A 112 -8.07 14.95 0.29
N ARG A 113 -9.42 15.06 0.29
CA ARG A 113 -10.25 14.80 1.48
C ARG A 113 -10.21 13.35 1.96
N THR A 114 -9.81 12.38 1.14
CA THR A 114 -9.57 11.00 1.61
C THR A 114 -8.42 10.93 2.63
N GLY A 115 -7.71 12.02 2.88
CA GLY A 115 -6.65 12.11 3.88
C GLY A 115 -5.52 11.11 3.62
N GLU A 116 -5.26 10.25 4.59
CA GLU A 116 -4.23 9.21 4.51
C GLU A 116 -4.80 7.80 4.32
N ALA A 117 -6.10 7.68 4.07
CA ALA A 117 -6.73 6.38 3.90
C ALA A 117 -6.01 5.53 2.85
N LEU A 118 -5.90 4.25 3.14
CA LEU A 118 -5.55 3.25 2.13
C LEU A 118 -6.73 3.12 1.17
N LEU A 119 -6.51 3.40 -0.12
CA LEU A 119 -7.55 3.29 -1.15
C LEU A 119 -7.46 1.92 -1.80
N ILE A 120 -8.54 1.15 -1.74
CA ILE A 120 -8.62 -0.20 -2.31
C ILE A 120 -9.80 -0.25 -3.29
N GLU A 121 -9.54 -0.63 -4.54
CA GLU A 121 -10.59 -1.02 -5.47
C GLU A 121 -11.02 -2.46 -5.18
N GLY A 122 -11.88 -2.63 -4.16
CA GLY A 122 -12.44 -3.93 -3.81
C GLY A 122 -13.42 -4.42 -4.86
N ASN A 123 -13.34 -5.70 -5.21
CA ASN A 123 -14.21 -6.32 -6.20
C ASN A 123 -14.44 -7.82 -5.92
N VAL A 124 -15.45 -8.40 -6.62
CA VAL A 124 -15.77 -9.84 -6.59
C VAL A 124 -15.69 -10.49 -7.98
N TRP A 125 -15.36 -9.72 -9.02
CA TRP A 125 -15.33 -10.19 -10.43
C TRP A 125 -13.93 -10.58 -10.90
N HIS A 126 -13.05 -10.97 -9.97
CA HIS A 126 -11.74 -11.54 -10.24
C HIS A 126 -10.68 -10.58 -10.81
N ASP A 127 -10.87 -9.25 -10.74
CA ASP A 127 -9.83 -8.30 -11.09
C ASP A 127 -8.80 -8.22 -9.97
N ARG A 128 -7.63 -8.76 -10.24
CA ARG A 128 -6.49 -8.83 -9.32
C ARG A 128 -5.35 -7.91 -9.72
N TYR A 129 -5.47 -7.22 -10.84
CA TYR A 129 -4.47 -6.26 -11.28
C TYR A 129 -4.84 -4.85 -10.84
N TRP A 130 -6.00 -4.34 -11.29
CA TRP A 130 -6.45 -3.01 -10.95
C TRP A 130 -6.97 -2.94 -9.51
N GLY A 131 -7.63 -3.96 -9.03
CA GLY A 131 -8.23 -4.02 -7.72
C GLY A 131 -7.74 -5.15 -6.82
N GLN A 132 -8.53 -5.40 -5.79
CA GLN A 132 -8.44 -6.55 -4.89
C GLN A 132 -9.73 -7.34 -4.95
N CYS A 133 -9.64 -8.60 -5.34
CA CYS A 133 -10.79 -9.49 -5.36
C CYS A 133 -10.98 -10.14 -3.99
N THR A 134 -12.17 -9.98 -3.42
CA THR A 134 -12.58 -10.54 -2.11
C THR A 134 -13.42 -11.80 -2.22
N CYS A 135 -13.57 -12.39 -3.43
CA CYS A 135 -14.28 -13.65 -3.60
C CYS A 135 -13.52 -14.83 -2.96
N GLU A 136 -14.23 -15.91 -2.65
CA GLU A 136 -13.67 -17.12 -2.00
C GLU A 136 -12.41 -17.66 -2.69
N LYS A 137 -12.34 -17.62 -4.02
CA LYS A 137 -11.17 -18.09 -4.77
C LYS A 137 -9.93 -17.25 -4.58
N HIS A 138 -10.08 -15.95 -4.30
CA HIS A 138 -8.99 -14.97 -4.21
C HIS A 138 -8.81 -14.36 -2.84
N TYR A 139 -9.59 -14.81 -1.86
CA TYR A 139 -9.50 -14.35 -0.48
C TYR A 139 -8.05 -14.34 0.05
N HIS A 140 -7.27 -15.38 -0.26
CA HIS A 140 -5.88 -15.50 0.18
C HIS A 140 -4.87 -14.66 -0.62
N TRP A 141 -5.24 -14.24 -1.83
CA TRP A 141 -4.41 -13.40 -2.68
C TRP A 141 -5.29 -12.43 -3.48
N PRO A 142 -5.77 -11.37 -2.83
CA PRO A 142 -6.77 -10.49 -3.42
C PRO A 142 -6.28 -9.68 -4.63
N GLY A 143 -4.97 -9.45 -4.77
CA GLY A 143 -4.41 -8.75 -5.93
C GLY A 143 -3.59 -7.51 -5.63
N GLY A 144 -3.11 -6.86 -6.70
CA GLY A 144 -2.13 -5.77 -6.66
C GLY A 144 -2.68 -4.38 -6.32
N ASN A 145 -4.00 -4.16 -6.46
CA ASN A 145 -4.64 -2.85 -6.21
C ASN A 145 -3.97 -1.70 -6.97
N MET A 146 -3.68 -1.88 -8.26
CA MET A 146 -2.92 -0.90 -9.03
C MET A 146 -3.67 0.44 -9.12
N LEU A 147 -5.00 0.45 -9.30
CA LEU A 147 -5.79 1.68 -9.35
C LEU A 147 -5.70 2.46 -8.01
N GLY A 148 -5.90 1.78 -6.89
CA GLY A 148 -5.76 2.42 -5.58
C GLY A 148 -4.36 3.00 -5.34
N ARG A 149 -3.32 2.30 -5.80
CA ARG A 149 -1.92 2.79 -5.73
C ARG A 149 -1.71 4.06 -6.56
N LEU A 150 -2.21 4.10 -7.80
CA LEU A 150 -2.11 5.27 -8.67
C LEU A 150 -2.89 6.47 -8.10
N LEU A 151 -4.07 6.24 -7.54
CA LEU A 151 -4.86 7.29 -6.87
C LEU A 151 -4.12 7.85 -5.64
N MET A 152 -3.51 6.99 -4.82
CA MET A 152 -2.71 7.44 -3.67
C MET A 152 -1.46 8.21 -4.12
N ALA A 153 -0.80 7.80 -5.21
CA ALA A 153 0.31 8.53 -5.79
C ALA A 153 -0.13 9.94 -6.26
N ARG A 154 -1.24 10.01 -7.01
CA ARG A 154 -1.81 11.29 -7.45
C ARG A 154 -2.19 12.20 -6.28
N ARG A 155 -2.78 11.65 -5.22
CA ARG A 155 -3.08 12.40 -3.99
C ARG A 155 -1.82 13.02 -3.37
N THR A 156 -0.70 12.29 -3.38
CA THR A 156 0.60 12.79 -2.91
C THR A 156 1.11 13.95 -3.77
N GLU A 157 1.04 13.81 -5.09
CA GLU A 157 1.44 14.88 -6.03
C GLU A 157 0.60 16.14 -5.85
N LEU A 158 -0.72 16.00 -5.69
CA LEU A 158 -1.64 17.11 -5.48
C LEU A 158 -1.36 17.92 -4.20
N ARG A 159 -0.73 17.31 -3.18
CA ARG A 159 -0.33 18.02 -1.96
C ARG A 159 0.88 18.92 -2.16
N GLY A 160 1.72 18.62 -3.15
CA GLY A 160 2.96 19.37 -3.38
C GLY A 160 4.03 19.16 -2.30
N GLU A 161 3.81 18.27 -1.34
CA GLU A 161 4.71 17.92 -0.24
C GLU A 161 5.01 16.42 -0.25
N PRO A 162 6.15 15.97 0.33
CA PRO A 162 6.39 14.55 0.52
C PRO A 162 5.24 13.91 1.30
N ALA A 163 4.75 12.76 0.85
CA ALA A 163 3.71 12.04 1.57
C ALA A 163 4.14 11.78 3.02
N PRO A 164 3.29 12.06 4.01
CA PRO A 164 3.59 11.75 5.39
C PRO A 164 3.83 10.24 5.56
N LEU A 165 4.63 9.85 6.55
CA LEU A 165 4.98 8.46 6.82
C LEU A 165 3.90 7.77 7.67
N THR A 166 2.63 7.90 7.28
CA THR A 166 1.49 7.50 8.10
C THR A 166 1.36 6.00 8.31
N ARG A 167 1.69 5.19 7.30
CA ARG A 167 1.67 3.71 7.39
C ARG A 167 3.08 3.17 7.25
N VAL A 168 3.60 2.61 8.33
CA VAL A 168 4.97 2.13 8.41
C VAL A 168 4.99 0.61 8.56
N GLY A 169 5.53 -0.07 7.54
CA GLY A 169 5.72 -1.51 7.56
C GLY A 169 7.08 -1.90 8.12
N ILE A 170 7.16 -3.10 8.68
CA ILE A 170 8.39 -3.69 9.18
C ILE A 170 8.77 -4.96 8.40
N THR A 171 10.06 -5.18 8.24
CA THR A 171 10.65 -6.47 7.91
C THR A 171 11.98 -6.60 8.64
N GLY A 172 12.34 -7.82 9.05
CA GLY A 172 13.60 -7.99 9.73
C GLY A 172 14.02 -9.44 9.91
N HIS A 173 15.18 -9.61 10.53
CA HIS A 173 15.71 -10.92 10.86
C HIS A 173 14.99 -11.52 12.06
N ARG A 174 14.93 -12.84 12.09
CA ARG A 174 14.51 -13.62 13.26
C ARG A 174 15.59 -13.57 14.34
N PRO A 175 15.26 -13.73 15.63
CA PRO A 175 16.22 -13.69 16.73
C PRO A 175 17.43 -14.60 16.53
N GLN A 176 17.23 -15.80 16.01
CA GLN A 176 18.30 -16.79 15.78
C GLN A 176 19.36 -16.34 14.77
N SER A 177 19.07 -15.29 14.00
CA SER A 177 20.00 -14.69 13.02
C SER A 177 20.82 -13.55 13.60
N LEU A 178 20.53 -13.10 14.81
CA LEU A 178 21.14 -11.96 15.49
C LEU A 178 21.89 -12.40 16.73
N SER A 179 23.02 -11.75 17.02
CA SER A 179 23.71 -11.92 18.31
C SER A 179 22.89 -11.35 19.46
N PRO A 180 23.16 -11.71 20.72
CA PRO A 180 22.47 -11.13 21.87
C PRO A 180 22.51 -9.59 21.90
N SER A 181 23.66 -8.98 21.60
CA SER A 181 23.79 -7.51 21.55
C SER A 181 22.99 -6.87 20.40
N GLU A 182 22.93 -7.53 19.22
CA GLU A 182 22.12 -7.07 18.09
C GLU A 182 20.61 -7.17 18.42
N GLN A 183 20.19 -8.20 19.17
CA GLN A 183 18.81 -8.35 19.63
C GLN A 183 18.45 -7.28 20.66
N GLU A 184 19.30 -7.05 21.64
CA GLU A 184 19.12 -6.01 22.67
C GLU A 184 18.98 -4.62 22.02
N TRP A 185 19.94 -4.27 21.14
CA TRP A 185 19.88 -3.01 20.43
C TRP A 185 18.62 -2.87 19.56
N THR A 186 18.20 -3.95 18.88
CA THR A 186 16.96 -3.96 18.09
C THR A 186 15.74 -3.67 18.98
N GLY A 187 15.73 -4.26 20.19
CA GLY A 187 14.66 -4.02 21.19
C GLY A 187 14.58 -2.57 21.66
N GLN A 188 15.71 -1.86 21.69
CA GLN A 188 15.76 -0.46 22.10
C GLN A 188 15.48 0.50 20.93
N VAL A 189 16.06 0.25 19.78
CA VAL A 189 16.01 1.18 18.64
C VAL A 189 14.65 1.21 17.93
N LEU A 190 13.93 0.07 17.84
CA LEU A 190 12.64 0.04 17.13
C LEU A 190 11.54 0.84 17.84
N PRO A 191 11.36 0.76 19.18
CA PRO A 191 10.44 1.65 19.87
C PRO A 191 10.81 3.14 19.78
N ALA A 192 12.11 3.47 19.86
CA ALA A 192 12.59 4.83 19.69
C ALA A 192 12.35 5.38 18.29
N LEU A 193 12.63 4.58 17.26
CA LEU A 193 12.33 4.92 15.87
C LEU A 193 10.82 5.14 15.65
N MET A 194 9.99 4.29 16.23
CA MET A 194 8.54 4.43 16.17
C MET A 194 8.07 5.73 16.82
N HIS A 195 8.62 6.07 17.97
CA HIS A 195 8.32 7.34 18.65
C HIS A 195 8.67 8.54 17.75
N SER A 196 9.87 8.56 17.15
CA SER A 196 10.30 9.59 16.19
C SER A 196 9.37 9.66 14.97
N LEU A 197 9.00 8.53 14.38
CA LEU A 197 8.07 8.46 13.26
C LEU A 197 6.68 9.00 13.61
N ARG A 198 6.20 8.71 14.82
CA ARG A 198 4.91 9.22 15.31
C ARG A 198 4.94 10.73 15.52
N THR A 199 5.93 11.23 16.23
CA THR A 199 5.99 12.64 16.68
C THR A 199 6.40 13.60 15.57
N SER A 200 7.35 13.19 14.71
CA SER A 200 7.98 14.07 13.72
C SER A 200 7.51 13.82 12.28
N HIS A 201 6.95 12.63 11.99
CA HIS A 201 6.60 12.23 10.62
C HIS A 201 5.15 11.78 10.43
N GLY A 202 4.31 11.91 11.46
CA GLY A 202 2.87 11.69 11.38
C GLY A 202 2.47 10.21 11.23
N MET A 203 3.26 9.28 11.77
CA MET A 203 2.92 7.85 11.79
C MET A 203 1.63 7.59 12.56
N GLN A 204 0.71 6.85 11.96
CA GLN A 204 -0.60 6.52 12.51
C GLN A 204 -0.85 5.01 12.59
N VAL A 205 -0.20 4.25 11.72
CA VAL A 205 -0.41 2.81 11.57
C VAL A 205 0.94 2.09 11.48
N ALA A 206 1.13 1.08 12.32
CA ALA A 206 2.20 0.11 12.23
C ALA A 206 1.70 -1.14 11.49
N ILE A 207 2.42 -1.59 10.46
CA ILE A 207 2.10 -2.80 9.72
C ILE A 207 3.16 -3.86 10.04
N SER A 208 2.73 -5.03 10.53
CA SER A 208 3.61 -6.13 10.92
C SER A 208 3.12 -7.47 10.39
N GLY A 209 4.05 -8.37 10.15
CA GLY A 209 3.78 -9.77 9.82
C GLY A 209 3.76 -10.70 11.02
N PHE A 210 3.93 -10.17 12.22
CA PHE A 210 3.96 -10.88 13.50
C PHE A 210 4.92 -12.08 13.53
N ALA A 211 5.99 -12.04 12.73
CA ALA A 211 7.07 -13.03 12.83
C ALA A 211 7.92 -12.74 14.08
N LEU A 212 8.54 -13.79 14.64
CA LEU A 212 9.45 -13.60 15.77
C LEU A 212 10.60 -12.65 15.44
N GLY A 213 10.94 -11.77 16.36
CA GLY A 213 12.00 -10.77 16.26
C GLY A 213 11.50 -9.38 15.90
N ALA A 214 12.04 -8.74 14.88
CA ALA A 214 11.73 -7.35 14.54
C ALA A 214 10.22 -7.08 14.38
N ASP A 215 9.49 -8.00 13.75
CA ASP A 215 8.06 -7.87 13.52
C ASP A 215 7.25 -7.83 14.83
N THR A 216 7.60 -8.68 15.81
CA THR A 216 6.92 -8.72 17.12
C THR A 216 7.30 -7.53 17.97
N ILE A 217 8.59 -7.12 18.00
CA ILE A 217 9.04 -5.92 18.72
C ILE A 217 8.31 -4.67 18.21
N TRP A 218 8.20 -4.55 16.88
CA TRP A 218 7.49 -3.44 16.24
C TRP A 218 6.01 -3.41 16.61
N ALA A 219 5.36 -4.58 16.61
CA ALA A 219 3.96 -4.69 16.94
C ALA A 219 3.68 -4.36 18.44
N GLN A 220 4.53 -4.83 19.34
CA GLN A 220 4.44 -4.49 20.77
C GLN A 220 4.62 -2.98 20.99
N ALA A 221 5.66 -2.38 20.42
CA ALA A 221 5.90 -0.95 20.49
C ALA A 221 4.71 -0.11 19.95
N ALA A 222 4.02 -0.61 18.93
CA ALA A 222 2.83 0.06 18.41
C ALA A 222 1.69 0.08 19.44
N LEU A 223 1.41 -1.05 20.08
CA LEU A 223 0.38 -1.13 21.13
C LEU A 223 0.74 -0.26 22.34
N GLU A 224 1.97 -0.32 22.81
CA GLU A 224 2.47 0.47 23.95
C GLU A 224 2.38 1.97 23.68
N GLN A 225 2.61 2.40 22.44
CA GLN A 225 2.55 3.82 22.04
C GLN A 225 1.16 4.26 21.57
N GLY A 226 0.14 3.40 21.62
CA GLY A 226 -1.22 3.70 21.16
C GLY A 226 -1.32 3.95 19.65
N ILE A 227 -0.43 3.34 18.86
CA ILE A 227 -0.46 3.38 17.41
C ILE A 227 -1.31 2.21 16.91
N ARG A 228 -2.17 2.45 15.92
CA ARG A 228 -3.00 1.40 15.31
C ARG A 228 -2.12 0.32 14.68
N LEU A 229 -2.38 -0.92 15.02
CA LEU A 229 -1.62 -2.08 14.55
C LEU A 229 -2.40 -2.83 13.47
N TRP A 230 -1.79 -3.02 12.30
CA TRP A 230 -2.29 -3.90 11.25
C TRP A 230 -1.41 -5.15 11.17
N GLY A 231 -2.04 -6.30 11.33
CA GLY A 231 -1.40 -7.61 11.27
C GLY A 231 -1.63 -8.29 9.92
N TYR A 232 -0.54 -8.69 9.27
CA TYR A 232 -0.59 -9.44 8.02
C TYR A 232 0.00 -10.82 8.28
N ILE A 233 -0.86 -11.83 8.29
CA ILE A 233 -0.54 -13.19 8.72
C ILE A 233 -0.50 -14.11 7.50
N PRO A 234 0.55 -14.93 7.31
CA PRO A 234 0.61 -15.85 6.17
C PRO A 234 -0.46 -16.96 6.27
N SER A 235 -0.71 -17.47 7.50
CA SER A 235 -1.71 -18.49 7.77
C SER A 235 -2.03 -18.54 9.28
N PRO A 236 -3.21 -19.05 9.68
CA PRO A 236 -3.60 -19.14 11.08
C PRO A 236 -2.65 -19.98 11.94
N ASP A 237 -1.95 -20.92 11.35
CA ASP A 237 -1.01 -21.81 12.00
C ASP A 237 0.44 -21.27 12.05
N GLN A 238 0.65 -19.98 11.75
CA GLN A 238 1.99 -19.34 11.74
C GLN A 238 2.77 -19.63 13.03
N SER A 239 2.13 -19.55 14.18
CA SER A 239 2.76 -19.72 15.49
C SER A 239 2.71 -21.16 16.05
N LYS A 240 2.15 -22.13 15.30
CA LYS A 240 1.88 -23.49 15.81
C LYS A 240 3.12 -24.18 16.38
N ARG A 241 4.30 -23.91 15.83
CA ARG A 241 5.57 -24.57 16.23
C ARG A 241 6.41 -23.70 17.16
N TRP A 242 5.90 -22.56 17.62
CA TRP A 242 6.64 -21.65 18.53
C TRP A 242 6.50 -22.11 19.97
N GLN A 243 7.34 -21.56 20.84
CA GLN A 243 7.24 -21.79 22.29
C GLN A 243 5.93 -21.23 22.85
N ALA A 244 5.51 -21.71 24.01
CA ALA A 244 4.22 -21.33 24.60
C ALA A 244 4.10 -19.80 24.84
N SER A 245 5.16 -19.18 25.35
CA SER A 245 5.22 -17.72 25.55
C SER A 245 5.15 -16.92 24.25
N GLU A 246 5.85 -17.39 23.21
CA GLU A 246 5.84 -16.76 21.89
C GLU A 246 4.46 -16.87 21.22
N ARG A 247 3.77 -18.01 21.40
CA ARG A 247 2.38 -18.18 20.92
C ARG A 247 1.41 -17.29 21.66
N ALA A 248 1.57 -17.17 22.98
CA ALA A 248 0.71 -16.29 23.78
C ALA A 248 0.84 -14.83 23.33
N LEU A 249 2.08 -14.35 23.14
CA LEU A 249 2.35 -13.02 22.61
C LEU A 249 1.74 -12.84 21.19
N HIS A 250 1.91 -13.82 20.31
CA HIS A 250 1.32 -13.74 18.96
C HIS A 250 -0.21 -13.61 19.00
N LEU A 251 -0.88 -14.38 19.85
CA LEU A 251 -2.33 -14.30 20.03
C LEU A 251 -2.77 -12.95 20.60
N GLU A 252 -2.01 -12.41 21.54
CA GLU A 252 -2.24 -11.09 22.11
C GLU A 252 -2.13 -10.01 21.01
N LEU A 253 -1.08 -10.03 20.19
CA LEU A 253 -0.89 -9.10 19.09
C LEU A 253 -2.03 -9.19 18.08
N VAL A 254 -2.48 -10.41 17.74
CA VAL A 254 -3.61 -10.64 16.84
C VAL A 254 -4.90 -10.06 17.41
N SER A 255 -5.17 -10.28 18.70
CA SER A 255 -6.41 -9.82 19.34
C SER A 255 -6.48 -8.30 19.52
N ASN A 256 -5.33 -7.63 19.63
CA ASN A 256 -5.24 -6.18 19.79
C ASN A 256 -5.00 -5.41 18.48
N ALA A 257 -4.83 -6.12 17.36
CA ALA A 257 -4.68 -5.49 16.07
C ALA A 257 -6.00 -4.89 15.57
N SER A 258 -5.97 -3.64 15.11
CA SER A 258 -7.13 -2.96 14.54
C SER A 258 -7.55 -3.49 13.16
N ARG A 259 -6.66 -4.23 12.50
CA ARG A 259 -6.91 -4.92 11.24
C ARG A 259 -6.05 -6.18 11.16
N ILE A 260 -6.66 -7.29 10.73
CA ILE A 260 -5.96 -8.54 10.44
C ILE A 260 -6.25 -8.97 9.00
N LEU A 261 -5.21 -9.32 8.27
CA LEU A 261 -5.30 -9.92 6.95
C LEU A 261 -4.59 -11.28 6.97
N VAL A 262 -5.32 -12.34 6.69
CA VAL A 262 -4.80 -13.72 6.62
C VAL A 262 -4.71 -14.16 5.17
N HIS A 263 -3.55 -14.68 4.74
CA HIS A 263 -3.29 -14.99 3.33
C HIS A 263 -3.62 -16.42 2.92
N GLY A 264 -3.50 -17.37 3.81
CA GLY A 264 -3.70 -18.78 3.53
C GLY A 264 -4.32 -19.55 4.67
N GLU A 265 -4.78 -20.75 4.40
CA GLU A 265 -5.43 -21.64 5.39
C GLU A 265 -4.42 -22.40 6.25
N SER A 266 -3.24 -22.69 5.70
CA SER A 266 -2.19 -23.46 6.35
C SER A 266 -0.80 -23.01 5.90
N HIS A 267 0.23 -23.50 6.59
CA HIS A 267 1.63 -23.15 6.34
C HIS A 267 2.05 -23.48 4.90
N ASP A 268 2.41 -22.46 4.10
CA ASP A 268 2.98 -22.56 2.77
C ASP A 268 3.86 -21.33 2.51
N ASN A 269 5.03 -21.54 1.92
CA ASN A 269 5.99 -20.49 1.61
C ASN A 269 5.44 -19.40 0.65
N ARG A 270 4.47 -19.74 -0.20
CA ARG A 270 3.81 -18.76 -1.08
C ARG A 270 3.05 -17.71 -0.26
N TRP A 271 2.44 -18.10 0.86
CA TRP A 271 1.71 -17.17 1.72
C TRP A 271 2.63 -16.21 2.48
N PHE A 272 3.82 -16.66 2.87
CA PHE A 272 4.85 -15.77 3.43
C PHE A 272 5.31 -14.71 2.42
N ARG A 273 5.46 -15.10 1.14
CA ARG A 273 5.77 -14.14 0.06
C ARG A 273 4.62 -13.18 -0.17
N ALA A 274 3.40 -13.69 -0.27
CA ALA A 274 2.19 -12.90 -0.41
C ALA A 274 2.06 -11.86 0.71
N ARG A 275 2.19 -12.27 1.97
CA ARG A 275 2.16 -11.41 3.13
C ARG A 275 3.20 -10.30 3.03
N ASN A 276 4.44 -10.65 2.70
CA ASN A 276 5.52 -9.68 2.57
C ASN A 276 5.24 -8.65 1.46
N GLU A 277 4.68 -9.08 0.34
CA GLU A 277 4.27 -8.20 -0.76
C GLU A 277 3.19 -7.21 -0.33
N MET A 278 2.22 -7.69 0.45
CA MET A 278 1.15 -6.84 0.98
C MET A 278 1.68 -5.80 1.98
N ILE A 279 2.61 -6.18 2.86
CA ILE A 279 3.27 -5.24 3.77
C ILE A 279 3.95 -4.12 2.97
N VAL A 280 4.77 -4.47 1.97
CA VAL A 280 5.44 -3.47 1.12
C VAL A 280 4.42 -2.60 0.38
N ARG A 281 3.38 -3.20 -0.19
CA ARG A 281 2.36 -2.49 -0.96
C ARG A 281 1.62 -1.44 -0.12
N ASP A 282 1.17 -1.82 1.07
CA ASP A 282 0.27 -1.02 1.88
C ASP A 282 1.00 0.00 2.78
N SER A 283 2.31 -0.12 2.91
CA SER A 283 3.15 0.84 3.63
C SER A 283 3.45 2.09 2.81
N ASN A 284 3.59 3.27 3.45
CA ASN A 284 4.20 4.46 2.85
C ASN A 284 5.74 4.37 2.91
N VAL A 285 6.26 3.81 3.97
CA VAL A 285 7.67 3.54 4.19
C VAL A 285 7.85 2.16 4.82
N LEU A 286 8.93 1.49 4.47
CA LEU A 286 9.32 0.21 5.06
C LEU A 286 10.51 0.40 5.98
N VAL A 287 10.41 -0.04 7.23
CA VAL A 287 11.55 -0.22 8.13
C VAL A 287 12.14 -1.61 7.90
N ALA A 288 13.44 -1.70 7.70
CA ALA A 288 14.12 -2.97 7.44
C ALA A 288 15.26 -3.18 8.44
N VAL A 289 15.07 -4.11 9.37
CA VAL A 289 16.14 -4.57 10.29
C VAL A 289 17.05 -5.50 9.52
N HIS A 290 18.26 -5.01 9.23
CA HIS A 290 19.21 -5.60 8.30
C HIS A 290 20.54 -5.90 9.01
N LYS A 291 21.11 -7.07 8.70
CA LYS A 291 22.46 -7.47 9.13
C LYS A 291 23.41 -7.41 7.94
N GLU A 292 24.56 -6.76 8.11
CA GLU A 292 25.59 -6.68 7.05
C GLU A 292 26.04 -8.07 6.58
N GLY A 293 26.37 -8.19 5.30
CA GLY A 293 26.75 -9.47 4.69
C GLY A 293 25.61 -10.43 4.38
N LYS A 294 24.38 -10.19 4.88
CA LYS A 294 23.21 -11.01 4.54
C LYS A 294 22.43 -10.46 3.34
N SER A 295 22.85 -10.83 2.13
CA SER A 295 22.22 -10.43 0.87
C SER A 295 21.08 -11.36 0.41
N THR A 296 20.86 -12.50 1.11
CA THR A 296 19.88 -13.53 0.78
C THR A 296 18.82 -13.70 1.88
N GLY A 297 17.76 -14.45 1.59
CA GLY A 297 16.67 -14.72 2.54
C GLY A 297 15.49 -13.75 2.43
N GLY A 298 14.52 -13.94 3.30
CA GLY A 298 13.22 -13.22 3.27
C GLY A 298 13.39 -11.71 3.40
N THR A 299 14.12 -11.22 4.38
CA THR A 299 14.35 -9.79 4.62
C THR A 299 15.03 -9.12 3.42
N ALA A 300 16.09 -9.73 2.87
CA ALA A 300 16.77 -9.19 1.69
C ALA A 300 15.87 -9.15 0.46
N ALA A 301 15.00 -10.15 0.27
CA ALA A 301 14.03 -10.17 -0.82
C ALA A 301 12.99 -9.05 -0.69
N VAL A 302 12.51 -8.78 0.53
CA VAL A 302 11.56 -7.69 0.81
C VAL A 302 12.20 -6.32 0.57
N ILE A 303 13.45 -6.11 1.01
CA ILE A 303 14.21 -4.88 0.76
C ILE A 303 14.34 -4.62 -0.75
N ARG A 304 14.81 -5.62 -1.52
CA ARG A 304 14.93 -5.49 -2.99
C ARG A 304 13.60 -5.14 -3.65
N LYS A 305 12.52 -5.79 -3.23
CA LYS A 305 11.18 -5.53 -3.77
C LYS A 305 10.70 -4.12 -3.43
N ALA A 306 10.92 -3.66 -2.20
CA ALA A 306 10.57 -2.30 -1.79
C ALA A 306 11.32 -1.25 -2.63
N LEU A 307 12.61 -1.39 -2.80
CA LEU A 307 13.42 -0.49 -3.63
C LEU A 307 13.01 -0.52 -5.10
N ALA A 308 12.79 -1.72 -5.67
CA ALA A 308 12.34 -1.87 -7.06
C ALA A 308 10.96 -1.24 -7.32
N SER A 309 10.10 -1.15 -6.29
CA SER A 309 8.79 -0.48 -6.38
C SER A 309 8.82 1.00 -5.99
N GLY A 310 10.00 1.61 -5.84
CA GLY A 310 10.18 3.01 -5.45
C GLY A 310 9.70 3.31 -4.02
N LYS A 311 9.60 2.30 -3.15
CA LYS A 311 9.16 2.46 -1.77
C LYS A 311 10.26 3.15 -0.95
N ARG A 312 9.86 4.12 -0.13
CA ARG A 312 10.76 4.73 0.87
C ARG A 312 11.21 3.66 1.87
N LEU A 313 12.48 3.66 2.24
CA LEU A 313 13.07 2.65 3.11
C LEU A 313 13.86 3.31 4.24
N ILE A 314 13.66 2.85 5.47
CA ILE A 314 14.50 3.14 6.61
C ILE A 314 15.25 1.84 6.94
N ARG A 315 16.57 1.88 6.87
CA ARG A 315 17.43 0.75 7.20
C ARG A 315 17.88 0.84 8.65
N VAL A 316 17.65 -0.21 9.40
CA VAL A 316 18.15 -0.43 10.76
C VAL A 316 19.26 -1.46 10.66
N ASN A 317 20.52 -0.99 10.58
CA ASN A 317 21.71 -1.84 10.45
C ASN A 317 22.15 -2.32 11.84
N VAL A 318 21.83 -3.57 12.16
CA VAL A 318 22.14 -4.12 13.50
C VAL A 318 23.62 -4.36 13.74
N THR A 319 24.41 -4.55 12.68
CA THR A 319 25.86 -4.79 12.78
C THR A 319 26.61 -3.50 13.15
N ARG A 320 26.19 -2.36 12.58
CA ARG A 320 26.78 -1.05 12.85
C ARG A 320 26.06 -0.26 13.94
N GLN A 321 24.88 -0.74 14.35
CA GLN A 321 23.97 -0.03 15.25
C GLN A 321 23.59 1.36 14.73
N GLU A 322 23.23 1.44 13.44
CA GLU A 322 22.90 2.67 12.74
C GLU A 322 21.49 2.61 12.14
N VAL A 323 20.82 3.75 12.12
CA VAL A 323 19.55 3.93 11.41
C VAL A 323 19.74 4.95 10.30
N THR A 324 19.37 4.59 9.07
CA THR A 324 19.51 5.44 7.89
C THR A 324 18.25 5.46 7.05
N ALA A 325 17.94 6.63 6.46
CA ALA A 325 16.96 6.73 5.38
C ALA A 325 17.67 6.46 4.05
N VAL A 326 17.15 5.50 3.30
CA VAL A 326 17.71 5.15 1.99
C VAL A 326 17.18 6.11 0.94
N THR A 327 18.07 6.82 0.26
CA THR A 327 17.73 7.76 -0.82
C THR A 327 18.40 7.35 -2.14
N ARG A 328 18.09 8.04 -3.23
CA ARG A 328 18.73 7.80 -4.53
C ARG A 328 20.21 8.19 -4.52
N ASP A 329 20.57 9.18 -3.69
CA ASP A 329 21.89 9.78 -3.63
C ASP A 329 22.78 9.17 -2.52
N GLY A 330 22.27 8.13 -1.86
CA GLY A 330 22.92 7.42 -0.75
C GLY A 330 22.07 7.39 0.51
N ASP A 331 22.59 6.69 1.53
CA ASP A 331 21.92 6.56 2.82
C ASP A 331 22.22 7.80 3.69
N LEU A 332 21.19 8.43 4.24
CA LEU A 332 21.28 9.55 5.17
C LEU A 332 21.02 9.06 6.61
N PRO A 333 21.79 9.52 7.63
CA PRO A 333 21.52 9.21 9.03
C PRO A 333 20.08 9.62 9.40
N TRP A 334 19.41 8.77 10.19
CA TRP A 334 18.10 9.11 10.73
C TRP A 334 18.24 10.03 11.93
N ALA A 335 17.53 11.15 11.90
CA ALA A 335 17.42 12.04 13.06
C ALA A 335 16.28 11.56 13.98
N PHE A 336 16.61 11.19 15.20
CA PHE A 336 15.65 10.78 16.23
C PHE A 336 15.00 11.98 16.90
#